data_d32473b6b26760acfcd8476bdd057f4b
#
_entry.id   d32473b6b26760acfcd8476bdd057f4b
#
_cell.length_a   1.000
_cell.length_b   1.000
_cell.length_c   1.000
_cell.angle_alpha   90.00
_cell.angle_beta   90.00
_cell.angle_gamma   90.00
#
_symmetry.space_group_name_H-M   'P 1'
#
loop_
_entity.id
_entity.type
_entity.pdbx_description
1 polymer ?
#
loop_
_entity_poly.entity_id
_entity_poly.type
_entity_poly.pdbx_seq_one_letter_code
_entity_poly.pdbx_strand_id
1 'polypeptide(L)'
;MYFSLHNNFFSPYWELKKDFIMSSSGISKEQSTDHKYLLIIIAASCIVAAVFGSRNTLPLAIDGINQSETLNYLQISFAFALGQLFMGAISPFGGMIADKYGSGKTLIIGILLILFGTLLIPYSTTAFTLSISLGVIASIGLGIAGLPVVLASVNKLIPQEKVGMAFGFI
;
A
#
# COMPACT_ATOMS: atom_id res chain seq x y z
N MET A 1 41.68 -58.51 -12.24
CA MET A 1 41.83 -57.06 -12.30
C MET A 1 41.31 -56.54 -13.65
N TYR A 2 40.04 -56.80 -13.96
CA TYR A 2 39.35 -56.35 -15.14
C TYR A 2 37.86 -56.41 -14.89
N PHE A 3 37.28 -55.42 -14.17
CA PHE A 3 35.81 -55.25 -14.15
C PHE A 3 35.47 -53.93 -13.42
N SER A 4 35.78 -52.79 -14.01
CA SER A 4 35.32 -51.51 -13.45
C SER A 4 35.34 -50.33 -14.43
N LEU A 5 35.13 -50.53 -15.74
CA LEU A 5 35.11 -49.41 -16.68
C LEU A 5 33.90 -49.39 -17.62
N HIS A 6 32.78 -50.03 -17.27
CA HIS A 6 31.67 -50.13 -18.24
C HIS A 6 30.34 -49.51 -17.79
N ASN A 7 30.30 -48.71 -16.71
CA ASN A 7 28.98 -48.19 -16.23
C ASN A 7 28.79 -46.68 -16.34
N ASN A 8 29.69 -45.92 -16.94
CA ASN A 8 29.56 -44.46 -17.00
C ASN A 8 29.23 -43.89 -18.39
N PHE A 9 28.91 -44.72 -19.40
CA PHE A 9 28.68 -44.21 -20.74
C PHE A 9 27.21 -44.23 -21.20
N PHE A 10 26.31 -44.76 -20.40
CA PHE A 10 24.87 -44.73 -20.71
C PHE A 10 24.11 -44.05 -19.60
N SER A 11 24.26 -42.71 -19.49
CA SER A 11 23.26 -41.91 -18.80
C SER A 11 21.96 -42.06 -19.59
N PRO A 12 20.93 -42.72 -19.05
CA PRO A 12 19.75 -43.01 -19.84
C PRO A 12 19.08 -41.69 -20.23
N TYR A 13 18.75 -41.58 -21.52
CA TYR A 13 18.07 -40.43 -22.15
C TYR A 13 16.87 -39.89 -21.28
N TRP A 14 16.25 -40.76 -20.51
CA TRP A 14 15.16 -40.38 -19.59
C TRP A 14 15.64 -39.56 -18.39
N GLU A 15 16.85 -39.73 -17.87
CA GLU A 15 17.41 -38.87 -16.81
C GLU A 15 17.65 -37.46 -17.34
N LEU A 16 18.29 -37.30 -18.49
CA LEU A 16 18.47 -35.99 -19.14
C LEU A 16 17.14 -35.32 -19.43
N LYS A 17 16.15 -36.09 -19.88
CA LYS A 17 14.79 -35.56 -20.12
C LYS A 17 14.10 -35.18 -18.86
N LYS A 18 14.28 -35.90 -17.75
CA LYS A 18 13.72 -35.59 -16.43
C LYS A 18 14.31 -34.29 -15.87
N ASP A 19 15.62 -34.13 -15.96
CA ASP A 19 16.30 -32.90 -15.51
C ASP A 19 15.88 -31.69 -16.37
N PHE A 20 15.72 -31.85 -17.66
CA PHE A 20 15.23 -30.83 -18.58
C PHE A 20 13.76 -30.45 -18.25
N ILE A 21 12.88 -31.42 -18.00
CA ILE A 21 11.47 -31.17 -17.63
C ILE A 21 11.40 -30.52 -16.26
N MET A 22 12.20 -30.92 -15.28
CA MET A 22 12.23 -30.30 -13.96
C MET A 22 12.77 -28.86 -14.05
N SER A 23 13.81 -28.63 -14.84
CA SER A 23 14.33 -27.29 -15.10
C SER A 23 13.31 -26.40 -15.81
N SER A 24 12.63 -26.89 -16.83
CA SER A 24 11.60 -26.12 -17.56
C SER A 24 10.37 -25.85 -16.71
N SER A 25 9.95 -26.78 -15.85
CA SER A 25 8.83 -26.58 -14.91
C SER A 25 9.19 -25.61 -13.78
N GLY A 26 10.45 -25.57 -13.36
CA GLY A 26 10.97 -24.57 -12.43
C GLY A 26 10.93 -23.15 -13.02
N ILE A 27 11.42 -22.99 -14.24
CA ILE A 27 11.41 -21.71 -14.95
C ILE A 27 9.98 -21.18 -15.15
N SER A 28 9.03 -22.03 -15.54
CA SER A 28 7.64 -21.62 -15.74
C SER A 28 6.93 -21.26 -14.44
N LYS A 29 7.25 -21.94 -13.33
CA LYS A 29 6.72 -21.61 -12.00
C LYS A 29 7.29 -20.29 -11.47
N GLU A 30 8.56 -20.05 -11.64
CA GLU A 30 9.24 -18.83 -11.22
C GLU A 30 8.69 -17.62 -11.98
N GLN A 31 8.53 -17.74 -13.30
CA GLN A 31 7.97 -16.67 -14.13
C GLN A 31 6.49 -16.36 -13.79
N SER A 32 5.68 -17.37 -13.50
CA SER A 32 4.28 -17.17 -13.06
C SER A 32 4.20 -16.50 -11.68
N THR A 33 5.18 -16.75 -10.82
CA THR A 33 5.25 -16.16 -9.48
C THR A 33 5.69 -14.70 -9.57
N ASP A 34 6.60 -14.36 -10.47
CA ASP A 34 7.06 -12.98 -10.68
C ASP A 34 5.94 -12.06 -11.17
N HIS A 35 5.06 -12.52 -12.06
CA HIS A 35 3.90 -11.76 -12.49
C HIS A 35 2.93 -11.45 -11.35
N LYS A 36 2.73 -12.37 -10.39
CA LYS A 36 1.89 -12.14 -9.22
C LYS A 36 2.47 -11.06 -8.30
N TYR A 37 3.78 -11.09 -8.06
CA TYR A 37 4.44 -10.05 -7.25
C TYR A 37 4.37 -8.68 -7.93
N LEU A 38 4.54 -8.63 -9.24
CA LEU A 38 4.42 -7.39 -10.01
C LEU A 38 3.01 -6.80 -9.90
N LEU A 39 1.98 -7.63 -10.01
CA LEU A 39 0.59 -7.18 -9.82
C LEU A 39 0.33 -6.65 -8.39
N ILE A 40 0.89 -7.29 -7.36
CA ILE A 40 0.79 -6.83 -5.97
C ILE A 40 1.46 -5.46 -5.82
N ILE A 41 2.65 -5.26 -6.38
CA ILE A 41 3.38 -3.99 -6.33
C ILE A 41 2.59 -2.89 -7.04
N ILE A 42 2.07 -3.16 -8.24
CA ILE A 42 1.25 -2.20 -9.00
C ILE A 42 -0.01 -1.83 -8.21
N ALA A 43 -0.71 -2.82 -7.65
CA ALA A 43 -1.90 -2.57 -6.86
C ALA A 43 -1.59 -1.72 -5.61
N ALA A 44 -0.50 -2.04 -4.91
CA ALA A 44 -0.03 -1.27 -3.75
C ALA A 44 0.31 0.19 -4.14
N SER A 45 1.04 0.39 -5.25
CA SER A 45 1.39 1.72 -5.77
C SER A 45 0.13 2.52 -6.16
N CYS A 46 -0.86 1.88 -6.79
CA CYS A 46 -2.13 2.53 -7.12
C CYS A 46 -2.90 2.97 -5.86
N ILE A 47 -2.92 2.16 -4.82
CA ILE A 47 -3.56 2.51 -3.55
C ILE A 47 -2.87 3.72 -2.92
N VAL A 48 -1.53 3.70 -2.84
CA VAL A 48 -0.75 4.81 -2.28
C VAL A 48 -0.97 6.08 -3.11
N ALA A 49 -0.89 6.00 -4.44
CA ALA A 49 -1.12 7.13 -5.33
C ALA A 49 -2.54 7.71 -5.16
N ALA A 50 -3.57 6.87 -5.03
CA ALA A 50 -4.94 7.33 -4.81
C ALA A 50 -5.10 8.04 -3.45
N VAL A 51 -4.55 7.45 -2.38
CA VAL A 51 -4.62 8.00 -1.03
C VAL A 51 -3.87 9.33 -0.92
N PHE A 52 -2.63 9.39 -1.38
CA PHE A 52 -1.83 10.62 -1.32
C PHE A 52 -2.23 11.64 -2.37
N GLY A 53 -2.65 11.20 -3.56
CA GLY A 53 -3.14 12.05 -4.63
C GLY A 53 -4.41 12.81 -4.22
N SER A 54 -5.39 12.12 -3.64
CA SER A 54 -6.62 12.76 -3.15
C SER A 54 -6.33 13.82 -2.08
N ARG A 55 -5.39 13.56 -1.16
CA ARG A 55 -4.99 14.52 -0.15
C ARG A 55 -4.32 15.76 -0.75
N ASN A 56 -3.40 15.56 -1.70
CA ASN A 56 -2.67 16.68 -2.34
C ASN A 56 -3.56 17.53 -3.25
N THR A 57 -4.70 17.02 -3.68
CA THR A 57 -5.70 17.79 -4.46
C THR A 57 -6.53 18.72 -3.57
N LEU A 58 -6.69 18.42 -2.28
CA LEU A 58 -7.50 19.23 -1.35
C LEU A 58 -7.04 20.70 -1.26
N PRO A 59 -5.73 21.03 -1.19
CA PRO A 59 -5.27 22.42 -1.19
C PRO A 59 -5.70 23.20 -2.43
N LEU A 60 -5.84 22.55 -3.58
CA LEU A 60 -6.30 23.19 -4.82
C LEU A 60 -7.79 23.56 -4.77
N ALA A 61 -8.56 22.89 -3.90
CA ALA A 61 -9.97 23.19 -3.69
C ALA A 61 -10.19 24.36 -2.69
N ILE A 62 -9.13 24.87 -2.04
CA ILE A 62 -9.21 25.95 -1.06
C ILE A 62 -9.84 27.20 -1.66
N ASP A 63 -9.49 27.55 -2.91
CA ASP A 63 -10.04 28.73 -3.58
C ASP A 63 -11.56 28.61 -3.75
N GLY A 64 -12.08 27.42 -4.04
CA GLY A 64 -13.52 27.15 -4.13
C GLY A 64 -14.21 27.24 -2.78
N ILE A 65 -13.57 26.80 -1.69
CA ILE A 65 -14.10 26.87 -0.32
C ILE A 65 -14.07 28.30 0.19
N ASN A 66 -13.02 29.06 -0.13
CA ASN A 66 -12.84 30.45 0.31
C ASN A 66 -13.84 31.39 -0.38
N GLN A 67 -14.28 31.08 -1.62
CA GLN A 67 -15.33 31.87 -2.31
C GLN A 67 -16.71 31.83 -1.63
N SER A 68 -16.93 30.87 -0.72
CA SER A 68 -18.18 30.78 0.05
C SER A 68 -18.28 31.78 1.21
N GLU A 69 -17.30 32.67 1.41
CA GLU A 69 -17.20 33.70 2.47
C GLU A 69 -17.31 33.19 3.93
N THR A 70 -17.50 31.89 4.12
CA THR A 70 -17.74 31.31 5.45
C THR A 70 -16.47 30.92 6.20
N LEU A 71 -15.36 30.67 5.49
CA LEU A 71 -14.11 30.16 6.08
C LEU A 71 -12.91 30.98 5.60
N ASN A 72 -12.11 31.48 6.54
CA ASN A 72 -10.90 32.23 6.25
C ASN A 72 -9.76 31.25 5.91
N TYR A 73 -8.84 31.67 5.04
CA TYR A 73 -7.65 30.93 4.63
C TYR A 73 -6.85 30.38 5.83
N LEU A 74 -6.71 31.18 6.90
CA LEU A 74 -6.04 30.77 8.13
C LEU A 74 -6.71 29.56 8.79
N GLN A 75 -8.04 29.54 8.82
CA GLN A 75 -8.83 28.47 9.44
C GLN A 75 -8.70 27.14 8.66
N ILE A 76 -8.68 27.24 7.35
CA ILE A 76 -8.47 26.09 6.45
C ILE A 76 -7.05 25.53 6.65
N SER A 77 -6.04 26.41 6.66
CA SER A 77 -4.64 26.01 6.87
C SER A 77 -4.44 25.37 8.26
N PHE A 78 -5.12 25.86 9.28
CA PHE A 78 -5.10 25.25 10.62
C PHE A 78 -5.69 23.85 10.62
N ALA A 79 -6.81 23.62 9.93
CA ALA A 79 -7.41 22.29 9.80
C ALA A 79 -6.47 21.29 9.10
N PHE A 80 -5.75 21.75 8.07
CA PHE A 80 -4.73 20.95 7.40
C PHE A 80 -3.52 20.62 8.30
N ALA A 81 -3.03 21.61 9.05
CA ALA A 81 -1.92 21.42 9.99
C ALA A 81 -2.30 20.42 11.09
N LEU A 82 -3.51 20.55 11.64
CA LEU A 82 -4.06 19.62 12.62
C LEU A 82 -4.15 18.20 12.02
N GLY A 83 -4.60 18.10 10.77
CA GLY A 83 -4.69 16.83 10.06
C GLY A 83 -3.33 16.16 9.86
N GLN A 84 -2.28 16.93 9.58
CA GLN A 84 -0.93 16.39 9.45
C GLN A 84 -0.42 15.81 10.77
N LEU A 85 -0.72 16.49 11.88
CA LEU A 85 -0.37 16.04 13.22
C LEU A 85 -1.06 14.71 13.56
N PHE A 86 -2.38 14.64 13.36
CA PHE A 86 -3.15 13.40 13.63
C PHE A 86 -2.73 12.25 12.72
N MET A 87 -2.52 12.50 11.44
CA MET A 87 -2.03 11.49 10.50
C MET A 87 -0.68 10.92 10.96
N GLY A 88 0.27 11.80 11.33
CA GLY A 88 1.58 11.37 11.81
C GLY A 88 1.51 10.57 13.12
N ALA A 89 0.70 11.03 14.07
CA ALA A 89 0.53 10.38 15.36
C ALA A 89 -0.14 8.99 15.24
N ILE A 90 -1.12 8.85 14.33
CA ILE A 90 -1.89 7.60 14.15
C ILE A 90 -1.15 6.58 13.24
N SER A 91 -0.25 7.04 12.39
CA SER A 91 0.45 6.19 11.41
C SER A 91 1.15 4.96 12.02
N PRO A 92 1.89 5.05 13.14
CA PRO A 92 2.47 3.88 13.81
C PRO A 92 1.41 2.89 14.31
N PHE A 93 0.28 3.40 14.81
CA PHE A 93 -0.83 2.57 15.29
C PHE A 93 -1.51 1.83 14.13
N GLY A 94 -1.61 2.46 12.95
CA GLY A 94 -2.10 1.82 11.74
C GLY A 94 -1.32 0.56 11.39
N GLY A 95 0.01 0.61 11.47
CA GLY A 95 0.89 -0.56 11.28
C GLY A 95 0.62 -1.67 12.30
N MET A 96 0.54 -1.32 13.59
CA MET A 96 0.26 -2.30 14.67
C MET A 96 -1.14 -2.95 14.51
N ILE A 97 -2.15 -2.20 14.10
CA ILE A 97 -3.49 -2.72 13.84
C ILE A 97 -3.46 -3.67 12.64
N ALA A 98 -2.72 -3.32 11.58
CA ALA A 98 -2.55 -4.17 10.42
C ALA A 98 -1.83 -5.49 10.73
N ASP A 99 -0.88 -5.47 11.67
CA ASP A 99 -0.19 -6.67 12.13
C ASP A 99 -1.10 -7.59 12.92
N LYS A 100 -1.98 -7.02 13.76
CA LYS A 100 -2.87 -7.77 14.65
C LYS A 100 -4.14 -8.29 13.94
N TYR A 101 -4.79 -7.47 13.14
CA TYR A 101 -6.11 -7.76 12.54
C TYR A 101 -6.06 -8.06 11.04
N GLY A 102 -4.88 -7.90 10.43
CA GLY A 102 -4.66 -8.08 9.00
C GLY A 102 -4.78 -6.76 8.22
N SER A 103 -3.86 -6.57 7.28
CA SER A 103 -3.72 -5.34 6.51
C SER A 103 -4.94 -5.01 5.65
N GLY A 104 -5.61 -6.02 5.07
CA GLY A 104 -6.81 -5.77 4.25
C GLY A 104 -7.97 -5.14 5.03
N LYS A 105 -8.26 -5.64 6.23
CA LYS A 105 -9.31 -5.06 7.10
C LYS A 105 -8.95 -3.65 7.55
N THR A 106 -7.68 -3.44 7.90
CA THR A 106 -7.17 -2.14 8.34
C THR A 106 -7.27 -1.10 7.23
N LEU A 107 -6.92 -1.46 5.98
CA LEU A 107 -7.07 -0.60 4.81
C LEU A 107 -8.54 -0.23 4.57
N ILE A 108 -9.47 -1.18 4.64
CA ILE A 108 -10.90 -0.93 4.45
C ILE A 108 -11.41 0.07 5.51
N ILE A 109 -11.06 -0.13 6.78
CA ILE A 109 -11.45 0.78 7.87
C ILE A 109 -10.89 2.18 7.63
N GLY A 110 -9.61 2.29 7.24
CA GLY A 110 -8.99 3.57 6.94
C GLY A 110 -9.66 4.29 5.76
N ILE A 111 -9.96 3.57 4.68
CA ILE A 111 -10.67 4.12 3.50
C ILE A 111 -12.08 4.59 3.86
N LEU A 112 -12.82 3.83 4.67
CA LEU A 112 -14.14 4.23 5.15
C LEU A 112 -14.09 5.51 5.99
N LEU A 113 -13.08 5.65 6.87
CA LEU A 113 -12.87 6.87 7.64
C LEU A 113 -12.52 8.07 6.75
N ILE A 114 -11.68 7.89 5.74
CA ILE A 114 -11.36 8.93 4.76
C ILE A 114 -12.63 9.37 4.03
N LEU A 115 -13.41 8.41 3.53
CA LEU A 115 -14.64 8.67 2.82
C LEU A 115 -15.63 9.45 3.69
N PHE A 116 -15.84 9.00 4.92
CA PHE A 116 -16.76 9.65 5.87
C PHE A 116 -16.30 11.06 6.23
N GLY A 117 -15.00 11.25 6.55
CA GLY A 117 -14.44 12.57 6.82
C GLY A 117 -14.56 13.51 5.63
N THR A 118 -14.31 13.03 4.40
CA THR A 118 -14.41 13.83 3.17
C THR A 118 -15.86 14.19 2.85
N LEU A 119 -16.81 13.28 3.06
CA LEU A 119 -18.24 13.55 2.85
C LEU A 119 -18.79 14.62 3.81
N LEU A 120 -18.18 14.81 4.96
CA LEU A 120 -18.58 15.85 5.92
C LEU A 120 -18.05 17.25 5.56
N ILE A 121 -17.03 17.37 4.68
CA ILE A 121 -16.44 18.66 4.32
C ILE A 121 -17.47 19.65 3.75
N PRO A 122 -18.36 19.30 2.79
CA PRO A 122 -19.32 20.22 2.25
C PRO A 122 -20.33 20.78 3.28
N TYR A 123 -20.51 20.05 4.39
CA TYR A 123 -21.41 20.47 5.48
C TYR A 123 -20.68 21.31 6.56
N SER A 124 -19.37 21.52 6.39
CA SER A 124 -18.55 22.26 7.34
C SER A 124 -18.69 23.77 7.10
N THR A 125 -19.53 24.42 7.89
CA THR A 125 -19.77 25.87 7.83
C THR A 125 -18.88 26.65 8.78
N THR A 126 -18.19 25.98 9.72
CA THR A 126 -17.32 26.61 10.71
C THR A 126 -15.92 26.00 10.69
N ALA A 127 -14.91 26.76 11.14
CA ALA A 127 -13.54 26.29 11.29
C ALA A 127 -13.46 25.04 12.18
N PHE A 128 -14.30 24.95 13.19
CA PHE A 128 -14.32 23.82 14.11
C PHE A 128 -14.83 22.54 13.42
N THR A 129 -15.95 22.63 12.69
CA THR A 129 -16.49 21.48 11.94
C THR A 129 -15.56 21.03 10.85
N LEU A 130 -14.88 21.94 10.15
CA LEU A 130 -13.86 21.61 9.16
C LEU A 130 -12.65 20.92 9.81
N SER A 131 -12.19 21.42 10.95
CA SER A 131 -11.06 20.81 11.67
C SER A 131 -11.38 19.40 12.16
N ILE A 132 -12.61 19.12 12.56
CA ILE A 132 -13.02 17.77 12.93
C ILE A 132 -13.12 16.85 11.71
N SER A 133 -13.80 17.27 10.66
CA SER A 133 -14.04 16.42 9.48
C SER A 133 -12.74 16.11 8.71
N LEU A 134 -12.02 17.15 8.32
CA LEU A 134 -10.78 17.05 7.56
C LEU A 134 -9.56 16.80 8.46
N GLY A 135 -9.44 17.61 9.54
CA GLY A 135 -8.28 17.59 10.42
C GLY A 135 -8.20 16.33 11.28
N VAL A 136 -9.32 15.82 11.78
CA VAL A 136 -9.31 14.65 12.67
C VAL A 136 -9.77 13.39 11.93
N ILE A 137 -11.01 13.33 11.47
CA ILE A 137 -11.62 12.07 10.97
C ILE A 137 -10.91 11.58 9.69
N ALA A 138 -10.79 12.42 8.67
CA ALA A 138 -10.14 12.03 7.42
C ALA A 138 -8.64 11.71 7.63
N SER A 139 -7.97 12.46 8.50
CA SER A 139 -6.55 12.28 8.77
C SER A 139 -6.24 11.06 9.63
N ILE A 140 -7.11 10.65 10.53
CA ILE A 140 -7.02 9.33 11.20
C ILE A 140 -7.15 8.21 10.16
N GLY A 141 -8.11 8.32 9.27
CA GLY A 141 -8.26 7.36 8.16
C GLY A 141 -7.00 7.24 7.29
N LEU A 142 -6.39 8.39 6.95
CA LEU A 142 -5.12 8.45 6.20
C LEU A 142 -3.95 7.84 6.99
N GLY A 143 -3.89 8.06 8.30
CA GLY A 143 -2.88 7.45 9.17
C GLY A 143 -3.02 5.92 9.22
N ILE A 144 -4.26 5.43 9.32
CA ILE A 144 -4.56 3.98 9.36
C ILE A 144 -4.36 3.31 8.00
N ALA A 145 -4.79 3.94 6.88
CA ALA A 145 -4.63 3.40 5.52
C ALA A 145 -3.33 3.83 4.84
N GLY A 146 -2.45 4.49 5.56
CA GLY A 146 -1.25 5.11 5.02
C GLY A 146 -0.14 4.13 4.62
N LEU A 147 0.97 4.72 4.17
CA LEU A 147 2.15 4.01 3.68
C LEU A 147 2.63 2.86 4.59
N PRO A 148 2.69 2.99 5.95
CA PRO A 148 3.17 1.90 6.80
C PRO A 148 2.35 0.62 6.67
N VAL A 149 1.02 0.72 6.51
CA VAL A 149 0.14 -0.45 6.37
C VAL A 149 0.29 -1.10 5.01
N VAL A 150 0.46 -0.31 3.94
CA VAL A 150 0.73 -0.83 2.60
C VAL A 150 2.08 -1.54 2.56
N LEU A 151 3.13 -0.92 3.12
CA LEU A 151 4.47 -1.53 3.20
C LEU A 151 4.47 -2.82 4.04
N ALA A 152 3.76 -2.84 5.18
CA ALA A 152 3.59 -4.03 6.00
C ALA A 152 2.88 -5.17 5.23
N SER A 153 1.89 -4.81 4.40
CA SER A 153 1.19 -5.77 3.53
C SER A 153 2.11 -6.38 2.49
N VAL A 154 2.88 -5.53 1.81
CA VAL A 154 3.85 -5.93 0.78
C VAL A 154 4.92 -6.82 1.38
N ASN A 155 5.46 -6.47 2.55
CA ASN A 155 6.47 -7.25 3.25
C ASN A 155 6.00 -8.67 3.63
N LYS A 156 4.70 -8.85 3.87
CA LYS A 156 4.12 -10.17 4.17
C LYS A 156 3.85 -11.03 2.92
N LEU A 157 3.67 -10.38 1.77
CA LEU A 157 3.25 -11.03 0.53
C LEU A 157 4.41 -11.32 -0.43
N ILE A 158 5.54 -10.63 -0.28
CA ILE A 158 6.69 -10.70 -1.18
C ILE A 158 7.89 -11.30 -0.44
N PRO A 159 8.68 -12.18 -1.09
CA PRO A 159 9.92 -12.70 -0.54
C PRO A 159 10.89 -11.58 -0.15
N GLN A 160 11.63 -11.78 0.94
CA GLN A 160 12.55 -10.79 1.52
C GLN A 160 13.57 -10.23 0.51
N GLU A 161 13.99 -11.05 -0.45
CA GLU A 161 14.94 -10.67 -1.50
C GLU A 161 14.41 -9.59 -2.45
N LYS A 162 13.07 -9.52 -2.64
CA LYS A 162 12.41 -8.58 -3.58
C LYS A 162 11.73 -7.39 -2.86
N VAL A 163 11.69 -7.40 -1.53
CA VAL A 163 11.03 -6.35 -0.73
C VAL A 163 11.66 -4.98 -0.94
N GLY A 164 12.99 -4.91 -1.02
CA GLY A 164 13.70 -3.64 -1.27
C GLY A 164 13.33 -3.00 -2.61
N MET A 165 13.20 -3.81 -3.66
CA MET A 165 12.75 -3.34 -4.97
C MET A 165 11.29 -2.87 -4.92
N ALA A 166 10.41 -3.62 -4.25
CA ALA A 166 9.02 -3.27 -4.09
C ALA A 166 8.84 -1.93 -3.36
N PHE A 167 9.61 -1.69 -2.30
CA PHE A 167 9.59 -0.43 -1.54
C PHE A 167 10.09 0.77 -2.35
N GLY A 168 11.00 0.56 -3.28
CA GLY A 168 11.48 1.61 -4.18
C GLY A 168 10.47 2.00 -5.27
N PHE A 169 9.51 1.12 -5.57
CA PHE A 169 8.45 1.34 -6.58
C PHE A 169 7.17 1.94 -5.99
N ILE A 170 6.92 1.79 -4.70
CA ILE A 170 5.75 2.30 -3.97
C ILE A 170 6.00 3.72 -3.47
#